data_a9e1c7a26238920b903e8e74d4f89f92
#
_entry.id   a9e1c7a26238920b903e8e74d4f89f92
#
_cell.length_a   1.000
_cell.length_b   1.000
_cell.length_c   1.000
_cell.angle_alpha   90.00
_cell.angle_beta   90.00
_cell.angle_gamma   90.00
#
_symmetry.space_group_name_H-M   'P 1'
#
loop_
_entity.id
_entity.type
_entity.pdbx_description
1 polymer ?
#
loop_
_entity_poly.entity_id
_entity_poly.type
_entity_poly.pdbx_seq_one_letter_code
_entity_poly.pdbx_strand_id
1 'polypeptide(L)'
;MTKNFDSTRIGTGTNEWAEVTENICRGCANNCLYCYAAHSANRFKLKDRGEWAKEELTKRADIITYPAREGVVMFPSSHDITPYNLEAYIRVAELILVKGNRLLIVSKPRKECVNEMILAFAGFEDQILFRFTMGTVVESVSAFWEPGAPLPKERRDCLDIAQSAGYRTSVSIEPMLQGFQMTEILVEWVRPFVTDTIWIGKMNKARLRVDNKHRAEVELIETLQNDKQIMSLYEWFKDDPVIRWKDSIKEVVARMSA
;
A
#
# COMPACT_ATOMS: atom_id res chain seq x y z
N MET A 1 -6.46 -24.01 -10.69
CA MET A 1 -5.15 -23.32 -10.64
C MET A 1 -5.40 -21.89 -10.17
N THR A 2 -5.06 -21.58 -8.95
CA THR A 2 -5.14 -20.21 -8.40
C THR A 2 -4.16 -19.33 -9.18
N LYS A 3 -4.68 -18.41 -9.98
CA LYS A 3 -3.85 -17.46 -10.73
C LYS A 3 -3.11 -16.57 -9.75
N ASN A 4 -1.80 -16.51 -9.83
CA ASN A 4 -0.95 -15.71 -8.95
C ASN A 4 -1.28 -14.21 -9.08
N PHE A 5 -1.45 -13.48 -7.96
CA PHE A 5 -1.63 -12.03 -7.94
C PHE A 5 -0.33 -11.29 -8.31
N ASP A 6 0.81 -11.86 -7.95
CA ASP A 6 2.14 -11.32 -8.23
C ASP A 6 2.73 -12.00 -9.48
N SER A 7 2.10 -11.83 -10.64
CA SER A 7 2.76 -12.18 -11.90
C SER A 7 3.98 -11.26 -12.10
N THR A 8 5.03 -11.78 -12.75
CA THR A 8 6.24 -11.03 -13.12
C THR A 8 5.89 -9.93 -14.14
N ARG A 9 5.37 -8.82 -13.65
CA ARG A 9 5.01 -7.67 -14.50
C ARG A 9 6.20 -6.77 -14.71
N ILE A 10 6.35 -6.32 -15.92
CA ILE A 10 7.27 -5.24 -16.29
C ILE A 10 6.43 -3.96 -16.19
N GLY A 11 6.69 -3.14 -15.16
CA GLY A 11 5.98 -1.89 -14.93
C GLY A 11 6.60 -1.12 -13.77
N THR A 12 6.18 0.11 -13.56
CA THR A 12 6.63 0.97 -12.46
C THR A 12 5.45 1.42 -11.61
N GLY A 13 5.69 1.67 -10.33
CA GLY A 13 4.67 2.16 -9.40
C GLY A 13 3.53 1.14 -9.20
N THR A 14 2.28 1.55 -9.43
CA THR A 14 1.10 0.67 -9.28
C THR A 14 1.00 -0.39 -10.38
N ASN A 15 1.61 -0.14 -11.55
CA ASN A 15 1.62 -1.09 -12.67
C ASN A 15 2.43 -2.36 -12.36
N GLU A 16 3.31 -2.34 -11.36
CA GLU A 16 3.96 -3.57 -10.87
C GLU A 16 2.96 -4.54 -10.23
N TRP A 17 1.81 -4.05 -9.76
CA TRP A 17 0.84 -4.82 -8.99
C TRP A 17 -0.47 -5.10 -9.72
N ALA A 18 -0.91 -4.19 -10.59
CA ALA A 18 -2.22 -4.32 -11.23
C ALA A 18 -2.25 -3.70 -12.64
N GLU A 19 -3.07 -4.28 -13.52
CA GLU A 19 -3.35 -3.75 -14.85
C GLU A 19 -4.30 -2.57 -14.80
N VAL A 20 -5.21 -2.60 -13.84
CA VAL A 20 -6.26 -1.58 -13.69
C VAL A 20 -6.22 -1.03 -12.27
N THR A 21 -6.36 0.27 -12.13
CA THR A 21 -6.55 0.92 -10.83
C THR A 21 -7.92 1.57 -10.76
N GLU A 22 -8.58 1.42 -9.61
CA GLU A 22 -9.87 2.06 -9.33
C GLU A 22 -9.76 2.96 -8.10
N ASN A 23 -10.49 4.08 -8.11
CA ASN A 23 -10.52 5.03 -7.00
C ASN A 23 -11.87 5.73 -6.96
N ILE A 24 -12.48 5.78 -5.79
CA ILE A 24 -13.80 6.39 -5.56
C ILE A 24 -13.75 7.66 -4.72
N CYS A 25 -12.58 7.98 -4.15
CA CYS A 25 -12.42 9.10 -3.25
C CYS A 25 -11.27 9.99 -3.68
N ARG A 26 -11.43 11.30 -3.50
CA ARG A 26 -10.37 12.30 -3.60
C ARG A 26 -10.10 12.86 -2.22
N GLY A 27 -8.84 12.79 -1.79
CA GLY A 27 -8.45 13.02 -0.42
C GLY A 27 -8.27 11.71 0.33
N CYS A 28 -7.63 11.79 1.52
CA CYS A 28 -7.38 10.64 2.38
C CYS A 28 -7.14 11.13 3.80
N ALA A 29 -7.94 10.68 4.76
CA ALA A 29 -7.84 11.07 6.16
C ALA A 29 -6.49 10.73 6.79
N ASN A 30 -5.77 9.73 6.25
CA ASN A 30 -4.44 9.35 6.73
C ASN A 30 -3.38 10.45 6.52
N ASN A 31 -3.58 11.35 5.57
CA ASN A 31 -2.79 12.57 5.34
C ASN A 31 -1.27 12.39 5.40
N CYS A 32 -0.75 11.27 4.90
CA CYS A 32 0.67 10.94 4.94
C CYS A 32 1.53 12.06 4.34
N LEU A 33 2.65 12.40 5.00
CA LEU A 33 3.51 13.53 4.58
C LEU A 33 4.15 13.30 3.20
N TYR A 34 4.46 12.06 2.86
CA TYR A 34 5.10 11.64 1.60
C TYR A 34 4.10 11.29 0.47
N CYS A 35 2.80 11.53 0.66
CA CYS A 35 1.75 11.03 -0.22
C CYS A 35 1.89 11.51 -1.67
N TYR A 36 2.09 10.56 -2.59
CA TYR A 36 2.20 10.88 -4.02
C TYR A 36 0.88 11.37 -4.62
N ALA A 37 -0.25 10.83 -4.14
CA ALA A 37 -1.58 11.20 -4.62
C ALA A 37 -1.93 12.63 -4.21
N ALA A 38 -1.61 13.02 -2.96
CA ALA A 38 -1.76 14.39 -2.48
C ALA A 38 -0.90 15.37 -3.30
N HIS A 39 0.38 15.01 -3.52
CA HIS A 39 1.29 15.81 -4.34
C HIS A 39 0.77 15.98 -5.77
N SER A 40 0.32 14.89 -6.40
CA SER A 40 -0.21 14.93 -7.77
C SER A 40 -1.50 15.74 -7.85
N ALA A 41 -2.44 15.55 -6.92
CA ALA A 41 -3.69 16.30 -6.88
C ALA A 41 -3.44 17.82 -6.74
N ASN A 42 -2.51 18.20 -5.87
CA ASN A 42 -2.11 19.60 -5.70
C ASN A 42 -1.44 20.17 -6.96
N ARG A 43 -0.50 19.43 -7.56
CA ARG A 43 0.17 19.82 -8.80
C ARG A 43 -0.79 20.06 -9.96
N PHE A 44 -1.81 19.21 -10.10
CA PHE A 44 -2.81 19.32 -11.15
C PHE A 44 -4.03 20.18 -10.74
N LYS A 45 -3.95 20.89 -9.60
CA LYS A 45 -5.03 21.76 -9.09
C LYS A 45 -6.38 21.06 -8.92
N LEU A 46 -6.35 19.76 -8.61
CA LEU A 46 -7.54 18.96 -8.37
C LEU A 46 -7.98 19.04 -6.90
N LYS A 47 -7.03 19.23 -5.97
CA LYS A 47 -7.26 19.41 -4.53
C LYS A 47 -5.98 19.96 -3.88
N ASP A 48 -6.13 20.97 -3.01
CA ASP A 48 -5.01 21.54 -2.29
C ASP A 48 -4.41 20.55 -1.29
N ARG A 49 -3.08 20.62 -1.10
CA ARG A 49 -2.38 19.77 -0.14
C ARG A 49 -2.90 19.95 1.29
N GLY A 50 -3.24 21.18 1.68
CA GLY A 50 -3.80 21.50 2.99
C GLY A 50 -5.18 20.88 3.24
N GLU A 51 -5.96 20.66 2.19
CA GLU A 51 -7.30 20.06 2.23
C GLU A 51 -7.29 18.54 1.99
N TRP A 52 -6.10 17.91 1.85
CA TRP A 52 -6.00 16.51 1.45
C TRP A 52 -6.64 15.54 2.46
N ALA A 53 -6.59 15.87 3.76
CA ALA A 53 -7.22 15.05 4.79
C ALA A 53 -8.75 14.98 4.70
N LYS A 54 -9.39 15.96 4.03
CA LYS A 54 -10.82 15.97 3.79
C LYS A 54 -11.14 15.08 2.62
N GLU A 55 -11.88 14.02 2.87
CA GLU A 55 -12.28 13.04 1.87
C GLU A 55 -13.54 13.48 1.12
N GLU A 56 -13.60 13.21 -0.18
CA GLU A 56 -14.72 13.53 -1.04
C GLU A 56 -14.96 12.38 -2.02
N LEU A 57 -16.15 11.78 -1.98
CA LEU A 57 -16.52 10.75 -2.94
C LEU A 57 -16.60 11.36 -4.35
N THR A 58 -16.13 10.63 -5.33
CA THR A 58 -16.17 11.00 -6.74
C THR A 58 -17.37 10.30 -7.42
N LYS A 59 -17.70 10.71 -8.64
CA LYS A 59 -18.73 10.02 -9.45
C LYS A 59 -18.45 8.52 -9.65
N ARG A 60 -17.21 8.08 -9.44
CA ARG A 60 -16.85 6.64 -9.47
C ARG A 60 -17.47 5.87 -8.30
N ALA A 61 -17.79 6.54 -7.21
CA ALA A 61 -18.51 5.93 -6.10
C ALA A 61 -19.97 5.55 -6.46
N ASP A 62 -20.57 6.17 -7.47
CA ASP A 62 -21.98 5.97 -7.82
C ASP A 62 -22.20 5.02 -9.01
N ILE A 63 -21.16 4.32 -9.47
CA ILE A 63 -21.32 3.34 -10.55
C ILE A 63 -22.25 2.20 -10.12
N ILE A 64 -23.00 1.67 -11.09
CA ILE A 64 -23.97 0.59 -10.88
C ILE A 64 -23.57 -0.73 -11.55
N THR A 65 -22.47 -0.74 -12.29
CA THR A 65 -21.94 -1.91 -12.97
C THR A 65 -20.44 -1.78 -13.15
N TYR A 66 -19.74 -2.93 -13.23
CA TYR A 66 -18.32 -3.00 -13.54
C TYR A 66 -18.06 -4.03 -14.65
N PRO A 67 -17.14 -3.82 -15.58
CA PRO A 67 -16.83 -4.79 -16.62
C PRO A 67 -15.94 -5.92 -16.08
N ALA A 68 -16.00 -7.10 -16.70
CA ALA A 68 -14.95 -8.11 -16.55
C ALA A 68 -13.62 -7.56 -17.12
N ARG A 69 -12.52 -7.82 -16.43
CA ARG A 69 -11.16 -7.37 -16.77
C ARG A 69 -10.21 -8.56 -16.86
N GLU A 70 -9.29 -8.49 -17.76
CA GLU A 70 -8.10 -9.34 -17.68
C GLU A 70 -7.16 -8.78 -16.62
N GLY A 71 -6.54 -9.69 -15.83
CA GLY A 71 -5.57 -9.30 -14.82
C GLY A 71 -6.17 -8.93 -13.47
N VAL A 72 -5.49 -8.05 -12.74
CA VAL A 72 -5.82 -7.63 -11.37
C VAL A 72 -6.33 -6.20 -11.38
N VAL A 73 -7.39 -5.95 -10.65
CA VAL A 73 -7.89 -4.60 -10.34
C VAL A 73 -7.36 -4.22 -8.96
N MET A 74 -6.52 -3.18 -8.87
CA MET A 74 -6.10 -2.59 -7.60
C MET A 74 -7.11 -1.52 -7.18
N PHE A 75 -7.71 -1.69 -6.01
CA PHE A 75 -8.68 -0.76 -5.46
C PHE A 75 -8.53 -0.68 -3.94
N PRO A 76 -8.21 0.49 -3.38
CA PRO A 76 -7.85 1.74 -4.05
C PRO A 76 -6.35 1.83 -4.42
N SER A 77 -5.97 2.87 -5.18
CA SER A 77 -4.56 3.18 -5.47
C SER A 77 -4.12 4.58 -5.00
N SER A 78 -5.04 5.51 -4.79
CA SER A 78 -4.72 6.91 -4.47
C SER A 78 -5.29 7.43 -3.14
N HIS A 79 -6.08 6.63 -2.45
CA HIS A 79 -6.60 6.89 -1.11
C HIS A 79 -6.60 5.61 -0.29
N ASP A 80 -6.79 5.70 1.01
CA ASP A 80 -7.00 4.53 1.88
C ASP A 80 -8.50 4.29 2.12
N ILE A 81 -8.84 3.11 2.66
CA ILE A 81 -10.20 2.76 3.07
C ILE A 81 -10.40 3.27 4.50
N THR A 82 -11.41 4.13 4.67
CA THR A 82 -11.73 4.78 5.93
C THR A 82 -13.22 4.65 6.22
N PRO A 83 -13.69 4.87 7.45
CA PRO A 83 -15.13 4.85 7.76
C PRO A 83 -15.97 5.76 6.86
N TYR A 84 -15.40 6.87 6.39
CA TYR A 84 -16.09 7.79 5.49
C TYR A 84 -16.44 7.18 4.13
N ASN A 85 -15.52 6.42 3.56
CA ASN A 85 -15.69 5.90 2.19
C ASN A 85 -16.05 4.40 2.16
N LEU A 86 -16.12 3.72 3.31
CA LEU A 86 -16.25 2.27 3.42
C LEU A 86 -17.50 1.70 2.72
N GLU A 87 -18.67 2.29 2.95
CA GLU A 87 -19.93 1.80 2.35
C GLU A 87 -19.86 1.87 0.82
N ALA A 88 -19.42 3.01 0.29
CA ALA A 88 -19.24 3.17 -1.16
C ALA A 88 -18.14 2.26 -1.71
N TYR A 89 -17.07 2.02 -0.93
CA TYR A 89 -15.99 1.11 -1.27
C TYR A 89 -16.52 -0.33 -1.41
N ILE A 90 -17.21 -0.83 -0.39
CA ILE A 90 -17.79 -2.19 -0.40
C ILE A 90 -18.70 -2.38 -1.60
N ARG A 91 -19.63 -1.47 -1.83
CA ARG A 91 -20.55 -1.53 -2.96
C ARG A 91 -19.84 -1.60 -4.32
N VAL A 92 -18.81 -0.80 -4.54
CA VAL A 92 -18.06 -0.83 -5.81
C VAL A 92 -17.18 -2.09 -5.91
N ALA A 93 -16.59 -2.54 -4.80
CA ALA A 93 -15.81 -3.78 -4.76
C ALA A 93 -16.67 -5.01 -5.09
N GLU A 94 -17.90 -5.09 -4.57
CA GLU A 94 -18.85 -6.15 -4.93
C GLU A 94 -19.17 -6.16 -6.43
N LEU A 95 -19.38 -4.99 -7.06
CA LEU A 95 -19.54 -4.90 -8.51
C LEU A 95 -18.34 -5.43 -9.29
N ILE A 96 -17.12 -5.24 -8.76
CA ILE A 96 -15.89 -5.79 -9.33
C ILE A 96 -15.88 -7.32 -9.17
N LEU A 97 -16.16 -7.83 -7.97
CA LEU A 97 -16.07 -9.24 -7.62
C LEU A 97 -17.12 -10.12 -8.31
N VAL A 98 -18.38 -9.69 -8.41
CA VAL A 98 -19.45 -10.45 -9.08
C VAL A 98 -19.22 -10.63 -10.59
N LYS A 99 -18.30 -9.87 -11.19
CA LYS A 99 -17.84 -10.06 -12.57
C LYS A 99 -16.65 -11.02 -12.71
N GLY A 100 -16.26 -11.68 -11.61
CA GLY A 100 -15.14 -12.61 -11.59
C GLY A 100 -13.76 -11.95 -11.66
N ASN A 101 -13.68 -10.63 -11.39
CA ASN A 101 -12.41 -9.91 -11.35
C ASN A 101 -11.60 -10.29 -10.11
N ARG A 102 -10.27 -10.29 -10.24
CA ARG A 102 -9.36 -10.40 -9.11
C ARG A 102 -9.12 -9.02 -8.52
N LEU A 103 -9.31 -8.89 -7.21
CA LEU A 103 -9.24 -7.62 -6.48
C LEU A 103 -8.02 -7.58 -5.57
N LEU A 104 -7.11 -6.64 -5.83
CA LEU A 104 -6.01 -6.30 -4.94
C LEU A 104 -6.40 -5.10 -4.08
N ILE A 105 -6.60 -5.31 -2.80
CA ILE A 105 -6.97 -4.27 -1.83
C ILE A 105 -5.69 -3.75 -1.17
N VAL A 106 -5.32 -2.49 -1.45
CA VAL A 106 -4.13 -1.85 -0.88
C VAL A 106 -4.54 -0.70 0.01
N SER A 107 -4.22 -0.79 1.30
CA SER A 107 -4.56 0.25 2.27
C SER A 107 -3.65 0.19 3.51
N LYS A 108 -3.66 1.26 4.30
CA LYS A 108 -3.27 1.26 5.71
C LYS A 108 -4.53 0.93 6.51
N PRO A 109 -4.71 -0.34 6.89
CA PRO A 109 -6.00 -0.86 7.29
C PRO A 109 -6.45 -0.34 8.65
N ARG A 110 -7.75 -0.09 8.77
CA ARG A 110 -8.46 0.14 10.02
C ARG A 110 -9.23 -1.13 10.38
N LYS A 111 -9.13 -1.56 11.63
CA LYS A 111 -9.73 -2.82 12.08
C LYS A 111 -11.24 -2.87 11.84
N GLU A 112 -11.94 -1.77 12.10
CA GLU A 112 -13.37 -1.65 11.82
C GLU A 112 -13.69 -1.86 10.33
N CYS A 113 -12.91 -1.22 9.43
CA CYS A 113 -13.11 -1.35 7.99
C CYS A 113 -12.81 -2.78 7.49
N VAL A 114 -11.77 -3.42 8.02
CA VAL A 114 -11.40 -4.79 7.64
C VAL A 114 -12.49 -5.78 8.06
N ASN A 115 -13.04 -5.65 9.26
CA ASN A 115 -14.11 -6.50 9.73
C ASN A 115 -15.36 -6.43 8.82
N GLU A 116 -15.78 -5.21 8.46
CA GLU A 116 -16.92 -5.01 7.56
C GLU A 116 -16.65 -5.58 6.15
N MET A 117 -15.45 -5.36 5.61
CA MET A 117 -15.07 -5.91 4.32
C MET A 117 -15.07 -7.46 4.32
N ILE A 118 -14.57 -8.09 5.38
CA ILE A 118 -14.57 -9.56 5.50
C ILE A 118 -16.00 -10.09 5.50
N LEU A 119 -16.91 -9.44 6.20
CA LEU A 119 -18.32 -9.83 6.21
C LEU A 119 -18.98 -9.65 4.85
N ALA A 120 -18.73 -8.51 4.20
CA ALA A 120 -19.32 -8.20 2.90
C ALA A 120 -18.79 -9.09 1.76
N PHE A 121 -17.52 -9.48 1.84
CA PHE A 121 -16.86 -10.24 0.77
C PHE A 121 -16.85 -11.76 1.00
N ALA A 122 -17.62 -12.27 1.95
CA ALA A 122 -17.76 -13.70 2.18
C ALA A 122 -18.17 -14.44 0.89
N GLY A 123 -17.41 -15.48 0.54
CA GLY A 123 -17.56 -16.21 -0.72
C GLY A 123 -16.73 -15.68 -1.91
N PHE A 124 -15.94 -14.62 -1.71
CA PHE A 124 -15.01 -14.10 -2.72
C PHE A 124 -13.54 -14.21 -2.30
N GLU A 125 -13.21 -15.05 -1.31
CA GLU A 125 -11.86 -15.16 -0.72
C GLU A 125 -10.79 -15.46 -1.77
N ASP A 126 -11.08 -16.34 -2.73
CA ASP A 126 -10.17 -16.72 -3.82
C ASP A 126 -9.89 -15.58 -4.82
N GLN A 127 -10.75 -14.56 -4.86
CA GLN A 127 -10.63 -13.43 -5.77
C GLN A 127 -9.89 -12.23 -5.14
N ILE A 128 -9.64 -12.24 -3.81
CA ILE A 128 -9.14 -11.10 -3.06
C ILE A 128 -7.73 -11.38 -2.53
N LEU A 129 -6.85 -10.37 -2.67
CA LEU A 129 -5.60 -10.27 -1.95
C LEU A 129 -5.59 -8.96 -1.16
N PHE A 130 -5.54 -9.02 0.16
CA PHE A 130 -5.27 -7.88 1.02
C PHE A 130 -3.76 -7.61 1.05
N ARG A 131 -3.34 -6.43 0.61
CA ARG A 131 -1.96 -5.94 0.71
C ARG A 131 -1.92 -4.71 1.60
N PHE A 132 -1.59 -4.89 2.86
CA PHE A 132 -1.58 -3.79 3.81
C PHE A 132 -0.23 -3.09 3.84
N THR A 133 -0.29 -1.74 3.87
CA THR A 133 0.92 -0.90 3.88
C THR A 133 1.39 -0.68 5.32
N MET A 134 2.65 -1.02 5.57
CA MET A 134 3.36 -0.80 6.83
C MET A 134 4.81 -0.40 6.55
N GLY A 135 5.22 0.81 6.95
CA GLY A 135 6.57 1.31 6.70
C GLY A 135 7.53 1.17 7.88
N THR A 136 7.03 0.84 9.07
CA THR A 136 7.80 0.72 10.33
C THR A 136 7.00 -0.02 11.39
N VAL A 137 7.70 -0.55 12.40
CA VAL A 137 7.11 -1.05 13.66
C VAL A 137 7.06 0.02 14.76
N VAL A 138 7.73 1.15 14.57
CA VAL A 138 7.90 2.20 15.58
C VAL A 138 6.75 3.19 15.50
N GLU A 139 5.90 3.21 16.53
CA GLU A 139 4.67 4.02 16.57
C GLU A 139 4.94 5.52 16.36
N SER A 140 5.96 6.08 17.00
CA SER A 140 6.29 7.50 16.87
C SER A 140 6.74 7.88 15.44
N VAL A 141 7.44 6.99 14.75
CA VAL A 141 7.84 7.18 13.35
C VAL A 141 6.61 7.08 12.44
N SER A 142 5.74 6.09 12.68
CA SER A 142 4.47 5.96 11.95
C SER A 142 3.59 7.18 12.14
N ALA A 143 3.37 7.62 13.37
CA ALA A 143 2.55 8.79 13.69
C ALA A 143 3.09 10.08 13.07
N PHE A 144 4.42 10.23 12.97
CA PHE A 144 5.02 11.40 12.32
C PHE A 144 4.77 11.39 10.80
N TRP A 145 5.10 10.31 10.12
CA TRP A 145 4.98 10.24 8.66
C TRP A 145 3.55 10.04 8.15
N GLU A 146 2.68 9.47 8.97
CA GLU A 146 1.32 9.02 8.63
C GLU A 146 0.30 9.44 9.70
N PRO A 147 0.15 10.76 9.97
CA PRO A 147 -0.48 11.28 11.18
C PRO A 147 -1.95 10.88 11.38
N GLY A 148 -2.66 10.54 10.31
CA GLY A 148 -4.06 10.09 10.38
C GLY A 148 -4.24 8.58 10.20
N ALA A 149 -3.16 7.82 10.01
CA ALA A 149 -3.25 6.39 9.77
C ALA A 149 -3.26 5.58 11.09
N PRO A 150 -3.84 4.38 11.10
CA PRO A 150 -3.73 3.46 12.23
C PRO A 150 -2.27 3.15 12.57
N LEU A 151 -1.99 2.91 13.86
CA LEU A 151 -0.66 2.54 14.31
C LEU A 151 -0.24 1.15 13.78
N PRO A 152 1.07 0.84 13.72
CA PRO A 152 1.57 -0.41 13.15
C PRO A 152 0.94 -1.67 13.75
N LYS A 153 0.69 -1.68 15.06
CA LYS A 153 0.06 -2.82 15.75
C LYS A 153 -1.34 -3.11 15.20
N GLU A 154 -2.18 -2.10 15.03
CA GLU A 154 -3.52 -2.26 14.48
C GLU A 154 -3.47 -2.82 13.05
N ARG A 155 -2.55 -2.34 12.22
CA ARG A 155 -2.38 -2.83 10.85
C ARG A 155 -1.95 -4.29 10.81
N ARG A 156 -1.09 -4.73 11.74
CA ARG A 156 -0.72 -6.13 11.87
C ARG A 156 -1.90 -6.99 12.35
N ASP A 157 -2.65 -6.49 13.34
CA ASP A 157 -3.85 -7.19 13.81
C ASP A 157 -4.87 -7.36 12.66
N CYS A 158 -4.95 -6.40 11.73
CA CYS A 158 -5.75 -6.53 10.51
C CYS A 158 -5.25 -7.64 9.55
N LEU A 159 -3.93 -7.86 9.46
CA LEU A 159 -3.38 -9.00 8.69
C LEU A 159 -3.82 -10.34 9.30
N ASP A 160 -3.71 -10.47 10.61
CA ASP A 160 -4.14 -11.67 11.35
C ASP A 160 -5.64 -11.93 11.14
N ILE A 161 -6.47 -10.90 11.25
CA ILE A 161 -7.92 -10.99 11.03
C ILE A 161 -8.22 -11.46 9.59
N ALA A 162 -7.59 -10.87 8.59
CA ALA A 162 -7.82 -11.22 7.19
C ALA A 162 -7.35 -12.66 6.89
N GLN A 163 -6.16 -13.06 7.37
CA GLN A 163 -5.64 -14.41 7.23
C GLN A 163 -6.54 -15.44 7.93
N SER A 164 -6.96 -15.17 9.16
CA SER A 164 -7.84 -16.06 9.94
C SER A 164 -9.20 -16.23 9.30
N ALA A 165 -9.66 -15.25 8.53
CA ALA A 165 -10.90 -15.32 7.75
C ALA A 165 -10.72 -16.02 6.38
N GLY A 166 -9.54 -16.59 6.08
CA GLY A 166 -9.28 -17.35 4.87
C GLY A 166 -8.85 -16.52 3.66
N TYR A 167 -8.65 -15.22 3.81
CA TYR A 167 -8.17 -14.36 2.71
C TYR A 167 -6.66 -14.46 2.53
N ARG A 168 -6.23 -14.25 1.29
CA ARG A 168 -4.81 -14.08 0.98
C ARG A 168 -4.32 -12.73 1.49
N THR A 169 -3.11 -12.72 2.06
CA THR A 169 -2.50 -11.54 2.68
C THR A 169 -1.10 -11.25 2.15
N SER A 170 -0.77 -9.98 2.06
CA SER A 170 0.51 -9.46 1.61
C SER A 170 0.83 -8.16 2.36
N VAL A 171 2.09 -7.78 2.41
CA VAL A 171 2.50 -6.50 3.01
C VAL A 171 3.25 -5.66 1.99
N SER A 172 2.97 -4.36 1.99
CA SER A 172 3.76 -3.36 1.29
C SER A 172 4.55 -2.52 2.30
N ILE A 173 5.86 -2.70 2.32
CA ILE A 173 6.82 -1.83 3.00
C ILE A 173 7.26 -0.75 1.99
N GLU A 174 6.31 0.01 1.47
CA GLU A 174 6.55 1.11 0.53
C GLU A 174 5.68 2.33 0.89
N PRO A 175 6.36 3.38 1.36
CA PRO A 175 7.79 3.46 1.58
C PRO A 175 8.25 2.80 2.88
N MET A 176 9.50 2.32 2.90
CA MET A 176 10.21 2.16 4.16
C MET A 176 10.27 3.52 4.86
N LEU A 177 9.99 3.56 6.17
CA LEU A 177 10.06 4.80 6.96
C LEU A 177 11.34 4.88 7.81
N GLN A 178 12.20 3.88 7.69
CA GLN A 178 13.50 3.77 8.36
C GLN A 178 14.50 3.05 7.46
N GLY A 179 15.64 2.61 8.01
CA GLY A 179 16.69 1.90 7.29
C GLY A 179 16.58 0.37 7.38
N PHE A 180 17.65 -0.31 6.95
CA PHE A 180 17.74 -1.76 6.81
C PHE A 180 17.30 -2.51 8.06
N GLN A 181 17.93 -2.26 9.23
CA GLN A 181 17.69 -3.02 10.46
C GLN A 181 16.22 -2.98 10.90
N MET A 182 15.57 -1.82 10.80
CA MET A 182 14.16 -1.70 11.17
C MET A 182 13.24 -2.34 10.15
N THR A 183 13.65 -2.40 8.89
CA THR A 183 12.94 -3.13 7.83
C THR A 183 13.01 -4.63 8.06
N GLU A 184 14.17 -5.16 8.48
CA GLU A 184 14.35 -6.55 8.87
C GLU A 184 13.40 -6.92 10.03
N ILE A 185 13.40 -6.14 11.10
CA ILE A 185 12.49 -6.34 12.24
C ILE A 185 11.01 -6.32 11.77
N LEU A 186 10.65 -5.38 10.90
CA LEU A 186 9.29 -5.30 10.37
C LEU A 186 8.91 -6.54 9.55
N VAL A 187 9.82 -7.02 8.68
CA VAL A 187 9.60 -8.22 7.88
C VAL A 187 9.32 -9.42 8.79
N GLU A 188 10.16 -9.66 9.78
CA GLU A 188 9.98 -10.79 10.72
C GLU A 188 8.68 -10.64 11.54
N TRP A 189 8.32 -9.42 11.92
CA TRP A 189 7.13 -9.15 12.72
C TRP A 189 5.81 -9.39 11.98
N VAL A 190 5.78 -9.19 10.65
CA VAL A 190 4.56 -9.40 9.83
C VAL A 190 4.53 -10.77 9.15
N ARG A 191 5.68 -11.42 8.97
CA ARG A 191 5.83 -12.69 8.26
C ARG A 191 4.81 -13.78 8.64
N PRO A 192 4.49 -14.02 9.93
CA PRO A 192 3.52 -15.05 10.32
C PRO A 192 2.11 -14.84 9.76
N PHE A 193 1.80 -13.62 9.36
CA PHE A 193 0.47 -13.21 8.88
C PHE A 193 0.42 -13.00 7.37
N VAL A 194 1.48 -13.34 6.63
CA VAL A 194 1.59 -13.16 5.19
C VAL A 194 1.50 -14.50 4.49
N THR A 195 0.52 -14.66 3.62
CA THR A 195 0.34 -15.88 2.80
C THR A 195 0.99 -15.76 1.42
N ASP A 196 1.20 -14.54 0.93
CA ASP A 196 1.71 -14.28 -0.41
C ASP A 196 3.10 -13.63 -0.37
N THR A 197 3.19 -12.31 -0.36
CA THR A 197 4.45 -11.59 -0.56
C THR A 197 4.59 -10.37 0.34
N ILE A 198 5.85 -10.00 0.60
CA ILE A 198 6.23 -8.74 1.26
C ILE A 198 7.01 -7.91 0.25
N TRP A 199 6.45 -6.79 -0.15
CA TRP A 199 7.05 -5.86 -1.08
C TRP A 199 7.84 -4.77 -0.36
N ILE A 200 9.08 -4.55 -0.76
CA ILE A 200 9.96 -3.57 -0.14
C ILE A 200 10.36 -2.49 -1.14
N GLY A 201 10.20 -1.21 -0.75
CA GLY A 201 10.55 -0.05 -1.57
C GLY A 201 11.00 1.15 -0.75
N LYS A 202 11.87 1.98 -1.35
CA LYS A 202 12.37 3.23 -0.77
C LYS A 202 11.28 4.30 -0.69
N MET A 203 11.49 5.30 0.16
CA MET A 203 10.74 6.54 0.08
C MET A 203 11.19 7.35 -1.15
N ASN A 204 10.39 7.27 -2.20
CA ASN A 204 10.70 7.94 -3.47
C ASN A 204 10.31 9.41 -3.48
N LYS A 205 11.19 10.26 -4.06
CA LYS A 205 10.92 11.69 -4.29
C LYS A 205 10.52 12.43 -3.00
N ALA A 206 11.11 12.09 -1.85
CA ALA A 206 10.79 12.68 -0.56
C ALA A 206 10.94 14.21 -0.60
N ARG A 207 12.05 14.74 -1.13
CA ARG A 207 12.30 16.20 -1.28
C ARG A 207 11.23 16.92 -2.11
N LEU A 208 10.53 16.23 -2.99
CA LEU A 208 9.48 16.82 -3.83
C LEU A 208 8.10 16.79 -3.16
N ARG A 209 7.85 15.77 -2.33
CA ARG A 209 6.51 15.48 -1.79
C ARG A 209 6.31 16.00 -0.38
N VAL A 210 7.39 16.03 0.40
CA VAL A 210 7.38 16.44 1.81
C VAL A 210 7.65 17.93 1.92
N ASP A 211 6.91 18.61 2.80
CA ASP A 211 7.08 20.03 3.07
C ASP A 211 8.51 20.32 3.58
N ASN A 212 9.12 21.41 3.12
CA ASN A 212 10.48 21.81 3.48
C ASN A 212 10.72 21.99 4.99
N LYS A 213 9.66 22.23 5.78
CA LYS A 213 9.78 22.28 7.25
C LYS A 213 10.24 20.96 7.86
N HIS A 214 10.10 19.84 7.14
CA HIS A 214 10.54 18.50 7.52
C HIS A 214 11.80 18.05 6.79
N ARG A 215 12.64 19.00 6.39
CA ARG A 215 13.85 18.72 5.61
C ARG A 215 14.84 17.82 6.35
N ALA A 216 14.98 17.99 7.66
CA ALA A 216 15.89 17.18 8.47
C ALA A 216 15.48 15.70 8.49
N GLU A 217 14.17 15.42 8.59
CA GLU A 217 13.63 14.07 8.58
C GLU A 217 13.77 13.44 7.18
N VAL A 218 13.63 14.23 6.11
CA VAL A 218 13.87 13.75 4.74
C VAL A 218 15.35 13.40 4.55
N GLU A 219 16.29 14.23 5.01
CA GLU A 219 17.74 13.97 4.94
C GLU A 219 18.12 12.72 5.76
N LEU A 220 17.49 12.52 6.91
CA LEU A 220 17.67 11.30 7.69
C LEU A 220 17.21 10.06 6.91
N ILE A 221 16.02 10.08 6.29
CA ILE A 221 15.53 8.97 5.46
C ILE A 221 16.47 8.69 4.29
N GLU A 222 16.95 9.71 3.58
CA GLU A 222 17.89 9.56 2.48
C GLU A 222 19.21 8.93 2.95
N THR A 223 19.68 9.28 4.14
CA THR A 223 20.86 8.70 4.75
C THR A 223 20.64 7.22 5.11
N LEU A 224 19.52 6.90 5.75
CA LEU A 224 19.15 5.54 6.14
C LEU A 224 18.84 4.63 4.95
N GLN A 225 18.51 5.21 3.79
CA GLN A 225 18.17 4.50 2.55
C GLN A 225 19.16 4.81 1.42
N ASN A 226 20.41 5.12 1.77
CA ASN A 226 21.46 5.29 0.77
C ASN A 226 21.80 3.96 0.06
N ASP A 227 22.50 4.04 -1.05
CA ASP A 227 22.77 2.86 -1.89
C ASP A 227 23.44 1.70 -1.12
N LYS A 228 24.36 2.01 -0.21
CA LYS A 228 25.04 0.98 0.60
C LYS A 228 24.07 0.25 1.53
N GLN A 229 23.17 0.99 2.21
CA GLN A 229 22.16 0.41 3.08
C GLN A 229 21.15 -0.43 2.30
N ILE A 230 20.77 0.02 1.12
CA ILE A 230 19.87 -0.71 0.23
C ILE A 230 20.52 -2.00 -0.29
N MET A 231 21.80 -1.96 -0.67
CA MET A 231 22.53 -3.18 -1.06
C MET A 231 22.61 -4.17 0.09
N SER A 232 22.88 -3.71 1.33
CA SER A 232 22.89 -4.61 2.50
C SER A 232 21.51 -5.25 2.73
N LEU A 233 20.43 -4.50 2.59
CA LEU A 233 19.06 -5.02 2.68
C LEU A 233 18.75 -6.03 1.57
N TYR A 234 19.17 -5.73 0.34
CA TYR A 234 18.98 -6.62 -0.81
C TYR A 234 19.75 -7.94 -0.61
N GLU A 235 21.02 -7.88 -0.28
CA GLU A 235 21.85 -9.07 -0.04
C GLU A 235 21.31 -9.96 1.09
N TRP A 236 20.69 -9.35 2.12
CA TRP A 236 20.09 -10.07 3.24
C TRP A 236 18.86 -10.89 2.82
N PHE A 237 18.03 -10.36 1.93
CA PHE A 237 16.75 -10.96 1.57
C PHE A 237 16.65 -11.45 0.12
N LYS A 238 17.68 -11.35 -0.72
CA LYS A 238 17.61 -11.66 -2.15
C LYS A 238 17.13 -13.08 -2.48
N ASP A 239 17.42 -14.02 -1.60
CA ASP A 239 17.08 -15.43 -1.75
C ASP A 239 15.78 -15.82 -1.01
N ASP A 240 15.13 -14.86 -0.36
CA ASP A 240 13.88 -15.09 0.35
C ASP A 240 12.70 -15.15 -0.64
N PRO A 241 11.98 -16.29 -0.74
CA PRO A 241 10.92 -16.47 -1.74
C PRO A 241 9.69 -15.58 -1.51
N VAL A 242 9.52 -15.03 -0.30
CA VAL A 242 8.39 -14.17 0.05
C VAL A 242 8.65 -12.70 -0.30
N ILE A 243 9.93 -12.29 -0.32
CA ILE A 243 10.30 -10.89 -0.57
C ILE A 243 10.19 -10.54 -2.06
N ARG A 244 9.69 -9.33 -2.32
CA ARG A 244 9.63 -8.71 -3.63
C ARG A 244 10.16 -7.28 -3.57
N TRP A 245 10.85 -6.89 -4.61
CA TRP A 245 11.53 -5.60 -4.68
C TRP A 245 10.78 -4.63 -5.59
N LYS A 246 10.53 -3.43 -5.10
CA LYS A 246 10.03 -2.32 -5.92
C LYS A 246 11.15 -1.76 -6.81
N ASP A 247 10.75 -1.07 -7.89
CA ASP A 247 11.69 -0.45 -8.84
C ASP A 247 12.77 0.36 -8.14
N SER A 248 12.41 1.09 -7.10
CA SER A 248 13.33 1.92 -6.32
C SER A 248 14.49 1.15 -5.66
N ILE A 249 14.32 -0.14 -5.40
CA ILE A 249 15.39 -1.03 -4.93
C ILE A 249 16.13 -1.61 -6.13
N LYS A 250 15.40 -2.12 -7.14
CA LYS A 250 15.99 -2.71 -8.36
C LYS A 250 16.94 -1.75 -9.08
N GLU A 251 16.58 -0.46 -9.15
CA GLU A 251 17.43 0.59 -9.74
C GLU A 251 18.75 0.75 -8.99
N VAL A 252 18.74 0.69 -7.64
CA VAL A 252 19.97 0.74 -6.84
C VAL A 252 20.82 -0.49 -7.11
N VAL A 253 20.21 -1.68 -7.06
CA VAL A 253 20.92 -2.95 -7.30
C VAL A 253 21.55 -2.95 -8.69
N ALA A 254 20.82 -2.60 -9.74
CA ALA A 254 21.34 -2.52 -11.10
C ALA A 254 22.53 -1.56 -11.23
N ARG A 255 22.44 -0.38 -10.59
CA ARG A 255 23.53 0.63 -10.61
C ARG A 255 24.77 0.18 -9.86
N MET A 256 24.60 -0.53 -8.74
CA MET A 256 25.71 -0.95 -7.88
C MET A 256 26.37 -2.26 -8.32
N SER A 257 25.71 -3.01 -9.23
CA SER A 257 26.23 -4.27 -9.80
C SER A 257 26.85 -4.08 -11.18
N ALA A 258 26.79 -2.87 -11.76
CA ALA A 258 27.41 -2.48 -13.01
C ALA A 258 28.84 -1.97 -12.81
#